data_10f961bbca68cd333df4fac7f7ebc85e
#
_entry.id   10f961bbca68cd333df4fac7f7ebc85e
#
_cell.length_a   1.000
_cell.length_b   1.000
_cell.length_c   1.000
_cell.angle_alpha   90.00
_cell.angle_beta   90.00
_cell.angle_gamma   90.00
#
_symmetry.space_group_name_H-M   'P 1'
#
loop_
_entity.id
_entity.type
_entity.pdbx_description
1 polymer ?
#
loop_
_entity_poly.entity_id
_entity_poly.type
_entity_poly.pdbx_seq_one_letter_code
_entity_poly.pdbx_strand_id
1 'polypeptide(L)'
;MFFEARKAKDLYIWLAKPPNGPTIKMHCQNMHTMEELNFTGNCLKGSRPVLSFDAAFDKQAHLRVIKEVLTHTFGVPPTSRKIKPFVDHVMGFTMADGKIWIRCYQISETEASKAKPDQENEVPSMPTPKAAKGETNISLVEIGPRFVLTPIVILEGSFGGPVIYENKEFVSPNQIRSDLRRKKAGRYNERAEGTIERKVKRRDLGLNTGEGRREVNELDERVLFA
;
A
#
# COMPACT_ATOMS: atom_id res chain seq x y z
N MET A 1 -12.79 13.36 2.31
CA MET A 1 -12.10 12.10 1.93
C MET A 1 -13.01 11.35 0.96
N PHE A 2 -12.43 10.87 -0.13
CA PHE A 2 -13.14 10.13 -1.19
C PHE A 2 -12.32 8.88 -1.56
N PHE A 3 -13.00 7.77 -1.79
CA PHE A 3 -12.38 6.51 -2.23
C PHE A 3 -12.74 6.22 -3.68
N GLU A 4 -11.74 5.96 -4.49
CA GLU A 4 -11.88 5.57 -5.89
C GLU A 4 -11.45 4.12 -6.06
N ALA A 5 -12.39 3.22 -6.36
CA ALA A 5 -12.08 1.82 -6.68
C ALA A 5 -12.03 1.63 -8.20
N ARG A 6 -10.94 1.05 -8.71
CA ARG A 6 -10.78 0.75 -10.14
C ARG A 6 -10.77 -0.76 -10.36
N LYS A 7 -11.70 -1.24 -11.18
CA LYS A 7 -11.82 -2.64 -11.60
C LYS A 7 -11.86 -3.63 -10.41
N ALA A 8 -12.39 -3.20 -9.28
CA ALA A 8 -12.44 -3.97 -8.02
C ALA A 8 -11.07 -4.55 -7.57
N LYS A 9 -9.95 -3.95 -8.01
CA LYS A 9 -8.59 -4.42 -7.70
C LYS A 9 -7.70 -3.34 -7.12
N ASP A 10 -7.88 -2.10 -7.56
CA ASP A 10 -7.04 -0.98 -7.16
C ASP A 10 -7.86 0.03 -6.38
N LEU A 11 -7.38 0.45 -5.24
CA LEU A 11 -8.01 1.43 -4.38
C LEU A 11 -7.16 2.70 -4.32
N TYR A 12 -7.80 3.84 -4.55
CA TYR A 12 -7.18 5.16 -4.41
C TYR A 12 -7.94 5.98 -3.39
N ILE A 13 -7.21 6.77 -2.64
CA ILE A 13 -7.75 7.70 -1.64
C ILE A 13 -7.46 9.12 -2.11
N TRP A 14 -8.49 9.95 -2.10
CA TRP A 14 -8.40 11.37 -2.33
C TRP A 14 -8.70 12.11 -1.04
N LEU A 15 -7.75 12.90 -0.58
CA LEU A 15 -7.91 13.79 0.56
C LEU A 15 -7.90 15.22 0.06
N ALA A 16 -8.94 15.98 0.35
CA ALA A 16 -9.03 17.37 -0.02
C ALA A 16 -9.49 18.21 1.17
N LYS A 17 -9.00 19.43 1.27
CA LYS A 17 -9.44 20.44 2.25
C LYS A 17 -10.27 21.50 1.53
N PRO A 18 -11.62 21.36 1.49
CA PRO A 18 -12.45 22.37 0.87
C PRO A 18 -12.47 23.68 1.72
N PRO A 19 -12.75 24.87 1.11
CA PRO A 19 -13.00 25.06 -0.33
C PRO A 19 -11.74 25.19 -1.18
N ASN A 20 -10.64 25.71 -0.67
CA ASN A 20 -9.46 26.12 -1.46
C ASN A 20 -8.20 25.37 -1.10
N GLY A 21 -8.30 24.34 -0.30
CA GLY A 21 -7.14 23.61 0.19
C GLY A 21 -6.59 22.57 -0.80
N PRO A 22 -5.41 22.05 -0.54
CA PRO A 22 -4.78 21.07 -1.43
C PRO A 22 -5.57 19.77 -1.49
N THR A 23 -5.46 19.10 -2.64
CA THR A 23 -5.97 17.74 -2.84
C THR A 23 -4.82 16.80 -3.04
N ILE A 24 -4.82 15.69 -2.32
CA ILE A 24 -3.81 14.65 -2.40
C ILE A 24 -4.46 13.38 -2.90
N LYS A 25 -3.91 12.82 -3.98
CA LYS A 25 -4.28 11.50 -4.48
C LYS A 25 -3.21 10.49 -4.06
N MET A 26 -3.64 9.41 -3.45
CA MET A 26 -2.77 8.33 -2.99
C MET A 26 -3.31 6.97 -3.42
N HIS A 27 -2.42 6.05 -3.73
CA HIS A 27 -2.75 4.65 -3.96
C HIS A 27 -2.73 3.90 -2.63
N CYS A 28 -3.80 3.18 -2.32
CA CYS A 28 -3.92 2.39 -1.11
C CYS A 28 -3.56 0.93 -1.38
N GLN A 29 -2.66 0.39 -0.58
CA GLN A 29 -2.15 -0.98 -0.67
C GLN A 29 -2.19 -1.65 0.70
N ASN A 30 -2.18 -2.97 0.72
CA ASN A 30 -2.08 -3.78 1.94
C ASN A 30 -3.06 -3.32 3.04
N MET A 31 -4.32 -3.10 2.63
CA MET A 31 -5.36 -2.68 3.55
C MET A 31 -5.93 -3.90 4.27
N HIS A 32 -5.82 -3.87 5.60
CA HIS A 32 -6.40 -4.87 6.48
C HIS A 32 -7.31 -4.16 7.48
N THR A 33 -8.54 -4.64 7.59
CA THR A 33 -9.53 -4.11 8.52
C THR A 33 -9.38 -4.73 9.90
N MET A 34 -10.03 -4.14 10.89
CA MET A 34 -10.04 -4.68 12.26
C MET A 34 -10.69 -6.06 12.35
N GLU A 35 -11.66 -6.35 11.48
CA GLU A 35 -12.39 -7.62 11.46
C GLU A 35 -11.58 -8.75 10.80
N GLU A 36 -10.74 -8.40 9.82
CA GLU A 36 -9.92 -9.36 9.09
C GLU A 36 -8.75 -9.89 9.95
N LEU A 37 -8.20 -9.03 10.80
CA LEU A 37 -7.10 -9.36 11.69
C LEU A 37 -7.64 -9.49 13.11
N ASN A 38 -7.43 -10.63 13.73
CA ASN A 38 -7.83 -10.87 15.13
C ASN A 38 -6.89 -10.14 16.10
N PHE A 39 -7.02 -8.81 16.14
CA PHE A 39 -6.27 -8.00 17.09
C PHE A 39 -6.85 -8.13 18.51
N THR A 40 -5.99 -8.17 19.50
CA THR A 40 -6.37 -8.31 20.92
C THR A 40 -6.71 -6.99 21.59
N GLY A 41 -6.29 -5.85 20.98
CA GLY A 41 -6.54 -4.52 21.51
C GLY A 41 -7.94 -3.99 21.14
N ASN A 42 -8.36 -2.95 21.84
CA ASN A 42 -9.63 -2.27 21.64
C ASN A 42 -9.47 -0.76 21.80
N CYS A 43 -10.43 0.01 21.27
CA CYS A 43 -10.50 1.46 21.48
C CYS A 43 -11.94 1.90 21.63
N LEU A 44 -12.16 3.08 22.21
CA LEU A 44 -13.48 3.65 22.36
C LEU A 44 -14.04 4.05 20.98
N LYS A 45 -15.22 3.55 20.65
CA LYS A 45 -15.89 3.85 19.40
C LYS A 45 -16.19 5.34 19.30
N GLY A 46 -15.69 5.97 18.22
CA GLY A 46 -15.89 7.39 17.94
C GLY A 46 -14.93 8.33 18.65
N SER A 47 -13.98 7.83 19.44
CA SER A 47 -12.88 8.65 19.95
C SER A 47 -11.91 9.02 18.81
N ARG A 48 -11.21 10.13 18.97
CA ARG A 48 -10.21 10.56 18.01
C ARG A 48 -8.80 10.17 18.46
N PRO A 49 -7.98 9.62 17.57
CA PRO A 49 -6.63 9.18 17.92
C PRO A 49 -5.69 10.36 18.21
N VAL A 50 -4.69 10.11 19.00
CA VAL A 50 -3.48 10.92 19.02
C VAL A 50 -2.69 10.60 17.76
N LEU A 51 -2.23 11.62 17.02
CA LEU A 51 -1.48 11.42 15.79
C LEU A 51 0.02 11.47 16.06
N SER A 52 0.72 10.45 15.60
CA SER A 52 2.19 10.37 15.67
C SER A 52 2.76 10.31 14.26
N PHE A 53 3.61 11.26 13.92
CA PHE A 53 4.28 11.34 12.62
C PHE A 53 5.77 11.12 12.78
N ASP A 54 6.35 10.36 11.86
CA ASP A 54 7.79 10.20 11.75
C ASP A 54 8.47 11.52 11.37
N ALA A 55 9.70 11.72 11.83
CA ALA A 55 10.54 12.89 11.51
C ALA A 55 10.79 13.06 9.98
N ALA A 56 10.63 12.00 9.19
CA ALA A 56 10.74 12.05 7.75
C ALA A 56 9.73 13.01 7.09
N PHE A 57 8.55 13.17 7.70
CA PHE A 57 7.51 14.09 7.18
C PHE A 57 7.94 15.56 7.18
N ASP A 58 8.87 15.95 8.02
CA ASP A 58 9.33 17.34 8.12
C ASP A 58 10.49 17.66 7.18
N LYS A 59 11.09 16.64 6.54
CA LYS A 59 12.27 16.80 5.66
C LYS A 59 11.92 17.34 4.28
N GLN A 60 10.80 16.92 3.71
CA GLN A 60 10.42 17.25 2.33
C GLN A 60 9.13 18.09 2.29
N ALA A 61 9.09 19.09 1.40
CA ALA A 61 7.96 20.02 1.32
C ALA A 61 6.62 19.33 1.04
N HIS A 62 6.58 18.37 0.12
CA HIS A 62 5.36 17.64 -0.22
C HIS A 62 4.87 16.76 0.94
N LEU A 63 5.77 16.18 1.75
CA LEU A 63 5.40 15.40 2.93
C LEU A 63 4.82 16.28 4.04
N ARG A 64 5.28 17.52 4.19
CA ARG A 64 4.67 18.47 5.12
C ARG A 64 3.23 18.80 4.76
N VAL A 65 2.94 18.97 3.45
CA VAL A 65 1.57 19.18 2.98
C VAL A 65 0.71 17.95 3.28
N ILE A 66 1.23 16.74 3.04
CA ILE A 66 0.54 15.49 3.35
C ILE A 66 0.26 15.39 4.86
N LYS A 67 1.26 15.66 5.71
CA LYS A 67 1.12 15.67 7.17
C LYS A 67 -0.01 16.59 7.62
N GLU A 68 -0.06 17.81 7.08
CA GLU A 68 -1.08 18.80 7.42
C GLU A 68 -2.49 18.32 7.03
N VAL A 69 -2.65 17.79 5.82
CA VAL A 69 -3.96 17.27 5.37
C VAL A 69 -4.39 16.04 6.17
N LEU A 70 -3.46 15.13 6.51
CA LEU A 70 -3.74 13.98 7.37
C LEU A 70 -4.14 14.43 8.78
N THR A 71 -3.47 15.44 9.33
CA THR A 71 -3.78 16.05 10.63
C THR A 71 -5.19 16.64 10.61
N HIS A 72 -5.59 17.34 9.56
CA HIS A 72 -6.94 17.85 9.43
C HIS A 72 -8.00 16.75 9.26
N THR A 73 -7.63 15.61 8.67
CA THR A 73 -8.56 14.52 8.40
C THR A 73 -8.81 13.67 9.66
N PHE A 74 -7.76 13.30 10.36
CA PHE A 74 -7.82 12.35 11.47
C PHE A 74 -7.72 13.02 12.85
N GLY A 75 -7.07 14.17 12.92
CA GLY A 75 -6.86 14.88 14.18
C GLY A 75 -8.10 15.61 14.70
N VAL A 76 -7.96 16.15 15.89
CA VAL A 76 -8.97 17.02 16.50
C VAL A 76 -8.80 18.43 15.97
N PRO A 77 -9.85 19.08 15.45
CA PRO A 77 -9.78 20.47 15.01
C PRO A 77 -9.32 21.39 16.14
N PRO A 78 -8.34 22.30 15.92
CA PRO A 78 -7.82 23.18 16.96
C PRO A 78 -8.87 24.13 17.52
N THR A 79 -9.93 24.42 16.75
CA THR A 79 -11.05 25.27 17.15
C THR A 79 -12.11 24.57 17.99
N SER A 80 -12.04 23.25 18.13
CA SER A 80 -13.03 22.48 18.88
C SER A 80 -12.78 22.59 20.39
N ARG A 81 -13.68 23.28 21.10
CA ARG A 81 -13.61 23.39 22.56
C ARG A 81 -14.15 22.15 23.29
N LYS A 82 -14.97 21.34 22.61
CA LYS A 82 -15.68 20.21 23.24
C LYS A 82 -15.06 18.85 22.96
N ILE A 83 -14.26 18.72 21.89
CA ILE A 83 -13.67 17.46 21.50
C ILE A 83 -12.18 17.54 21.80
N LYS A 84 -11.76 16.87 22.87
CA LYS A 84 -10.33 16.64 23.15
C LYS A 84 -9.94 15.30 22.58
N PRO A 85 -8.67 15.13 22.13
CA PRO A 85 -8.19 13.79 21.81
C PRO A 85 -8.30 12.93 23.07
N PHE A 86 -8.95 11.79 22.92
CA PHE A 86 -9.01 10.82 23.99
C PHE A 86 -7.75 9.96 23.90
N VAL A 87 -6.98 9.92 24.98
CA VAL A 87 -5.68 9.22 25.01
C VAL A 87 -5.90 7.73 25.26
N ASP A 88 -6.67 7.08 24.40
CA ASP A 88 -6.89 5.64 24.42
C ASP A 88 -6.17 4.93 23.27
N HIS A 89 -5.96 5.64 22.15
CA HIS A 89 -5.28 5.07 21.02
C HIS A 89 -4.45 6.12 20.23
N VAL A 90 -3.44 5.64 19.53
CA VAL A 90 -2.56 6.43 18.68
C VAL A 90 -2.59 5.91 17.25
N MET A 91 -2.65 6.83 16.30
CA MET A 91 -2.47 6.52 14.88
C MET A 91 -1.06 6.96 14.47
N GLY A 92 -0.23 5.99 14.13
CA GLY A 92 1.15 6.20 13.69
C GLY A 92 1.25 6.30 12.17
N PHE A 93 2.00 7.28 11.72
CA PHE A 93 2.35 7.52 10.31
C PHE A 93 3.84 7.40 10.16
N THR A 94 4.31 6.33 9.53
CA THR A 94 5.73 6.07 9.31
C THR A 94 6.06 6.13 7.85
N MET A 95 7.18 6.74 7.50
CA MET A 95 7.64 6.83 6.11
C MET A 95 8.72 5.78 5.85
N ALA A 96 8.44 4.84 4.93
CA ALA A 96 9.39 3.85 4.49
C ALA A 96 9.21 3.59 2.98
N ASP A 97 10.31 3.47 2.24
CA ASP A 97 10.33 3.18 0.80
C ASP A 97 9.46 4.11 -0.05
N GLY A 98 9.43 5.40 0.26
CA GLY A 98 8.57 6.37 -0.43
C GLY A 98 7.08 6.19 -0.20
N LYS A 99 6.69 5.36 0.78
CA LYS A 99 5.31 5.03 1.13
C LYS A 99 5.01 5.39 2.57
N ILE A 100 3.77 5.74 2.83
CA ILE A 100 3.27 6.09 4.16
C ILE A 100 2.58 4.86 4.74
N TRP A 101 3.12 4.33 5.81
CA TRP A 101 2.57 3.23 6.58
C TRP A 101 1.72 3.78 7.68
N ILE A 102 0.46 3.35 7.75
CA ILE A 102 -0.50 3.76 8.75
C ILE A 102 -0.87 2.56 9.61
N ARG A 103 -0.73 2.73 10.92
CA ARG A 103 -1.10 1.72 11.93
C ARG A 103 -1.74 2.39 13.13
N CYS A 104 -2.68 1.70 13.75
CA CYS A 104 -3.36 2.14 14.95
C CYS A 104 -3.02 1.25 16.13
N TYR A 105 -2.74 1.86 17.27
CA TYR A 105 -2.36 1.17 18.49
C TYR A 105 -3.20 1.65 19.66
N GLN A 106 -3.65 0.73 20.50
CA GLN A 106 -4.18 1.01 21.82
C GLN A 106 -3.03 1.40 22.74
N ILE A 107 -3.26 2.40 23.58
CA ILE A 107 -2.35 2.79 24.65
C ILE A 107 -2.80 2.07 25.91
N SER A 108 -1.94 1.23 26.48
CA SER A 108 -2.15 0.58 27.77
C SER A 108 -1.14 1.14 28.77
N GLU A 109 -1.66 1.78 29.79
CA GLU A 109 -0.86 2.31 30.90
C GLU A 109 -0.89 1.29 32.05
N THR A 110 0.27 0.78 32.41
CA THR A 110 0.45 -0.04 33.63
C THR A 110 1.22 0.78 34.64
N GLU A 111 0.63 0.99 35.81
CA GLU A 111 1.39 1.56 36.94
C GLU A 111 2.57 0.65 37.24
N ALA A 112 3.76 1.22 37.29
CA ALA A 112 4.93 0.48 37.75
C ALA A 112 4.64 -0.03 39.16
N SER A 113 4.38 -1.33 39.28
CA SER A 113 4.16 -1.97 40.58
C SER A 113 5.35 -1.67 41.45
N LYS A 114 5.11 -1.01 42.58
CA LYS A 114 6.09 -0.89 43.63
C LYS A 114 6.55 -2.31 43.93
N ALA A 115 7.75 -2.66 43.52
CA ALA A 115 8.39 -3.87 43.95
C ALA A 115 8.37 -3.85 45.49
N LYS A 116 7.63 -4.77 46.11
CA LYS A 116 7.75 -5.01 47.53
C LYS A 116 9.19 -5.41 47.78
N PRO A 117 9.85 -4.79 48.75
CA PRO A 117 11.18 -5.24 49.16
C PRO A 117 10.99 -6.51 49.98
N ASP A 118 11.01 -7.67 49.36
CA ASP A 118 11.16 -8.92 50.04
C ASP A 118 12.58 -9.45 49.82
N GLN A 119 13.30 -9.44 50.97
CA GLN A 119 14.50 -10.20 51.29
C GLN A 119 15.86 -9.72 50.77
N GLU A 120 16.51 -9.09 51.70
CA GLU A 120 17.90 -9.17 52.14
C GLU A 120 18.83 -10.07 51.30
N ASN A 121 19.74 -9.42 50.54
CA ASN A 121 21.15 -9.78 50.55
C ASN A 121 21.96 -8.57 50.05
N GLU A 122 22.77 -8.08 50.96
CA GLU A 122 23.65 -6.93 50.83
C GLU A 122 24.74 -7.17 49.81
N VAL A 123 24.86 -6.26 48.82
CA VAL A 123 26.15 -5.81 48.29
C VAL A 123 26.03 -4.33 48.00
N PRO A 124 26.90 -3.46 48.52
CA PRO A 124 26.80 -2.01 48.31
C PRO A 124 27.39 -1.65 46.95
N SER A 125 26.57 -1.30 46.00
CA SER A 125 26.99 -0.69 44.76
C SER A 125 26.24 0.63 44.52
N MET A 126 27.01 1.68 44.32
CA MET A 126 26.79 3.08 43.89
C MET A 126 25.36 3.59 43.79
N PRO A 127 25.09 4.85 44.17
CA PRO A 127 23.76 5.45 44.13
C PRO A 127 23.33 5.71 42.70
N THR A 128 22.44 4.86 42.21
CA THR A 128 21.66 5.15 41.03
C THR A 128 20.69 6.30 41.30
N PRO A 129 20.49 7.25 40.35
CA PRO A 129 19.58 8.36 40.56
C PRO A 129 18.17 7.85 40.86
N LYS A 130 17.59 8.33 41.97
CA LYS A 130 16.24 8.03 42.43
C LYS A 130 15.26 8.17 41.24
N ALA A 131 14.67 7.04 40.83
CA ALA A 131 13.55 7.05 39.88
C ALA A 131 12.48 8.02 40.37
N ALA A 132 12.10 8.94 39.51
CA ALA A 132 11.10 9.94 39.80
C ALA A 132 9.77 9.22 40.05
N LYS A 133 9.07 9.60 41.14
CA LYS A 133 7.73 9.11 41.47
C LYS A 133 6.81 9.34 40.25
N GLY A 134 6.34 8.25 39.61
CA GLY A 134 5.30 8.32 38.62
C GLY A 134 5.68 7.81 37.21
N GLU A 135 6.70 6.95 37.07
CA GLU A 135 6.91 6.27 35.79
C GLU A 135 5.79 5.27 35.53
N THR A 136 4.87 5.64 34.62
CA THR A 136 3.89 4.71 34.07
C THR A 136 4.55 3.99 32.92
N ASN A 137 4.51 2.66 32.91
CA ASN A 137 4.93 1.86 31.76
C ASN A 137 3.83 1.92 30.70
N ILE A 138 4.15 2.49 29.54
CA ILE A 138 3.23 2.57 28.41
C ILE A 138 3.55 1.40 27.48
N SER A 139 2.55 0.59 27.18
CA SER A 139 2.60 -0.44 26.16
C SER A 139 1.63 -0.11 25.02
N LEU A 140 2.03 -0.44 23.78
CA LEU A 140 1.24 -0.23 22.58
C LEU A 140 0.82 -1.59 22.00
N VAL A 141 -0.48 -1.79 21.84
CA VAL A 141 -1.07 -3.00 21.26
C VAL A 141 -1.76 -2.62 19.94
N GLU A 142 -1.38 -3.25 18.84
CA GLU A 142 -2.00 -2.95 17.56
C GLU A 142 -3.47 -3.35 17.53
N ILE A 143 -4.33 -2.43 17.09
CA ILE A 143 -5.79 -2.63 17.02
C ILE A 143 -6.33 -2.57 15.58
N GLY A 144 -5.51 -2.15 14.61
CA GLY A 144 -5.92 -1.89 13.22
C GLY A 144 -6.85 -0.66 13.09
N PRO A 145 -7.25 -0.31 11.89
CA PRO A 145 -6.81 -0.89 10.62
C PRO A 145 -5.34 -0.58 10.30
N ARG A 146 -4.75 -1.37 9.43
CA ARG A 146 -3.42 -1.09 8.85
C ARG A 146 -3.53 -0.95 7.33
N PHE A 147 -2.83 0.01 6.75
CA PHE A 147 -2.74 0.18 5.30
C PHE A 147 -1.54 1.03 4.91
N VAL A 148 -1.18 0.96 3.65
CA VAL A 148 -0.04 1.66 3.08
C VAL A 148 -0.51 2.60 1.99
N LEU A 149 -0.09 3.85 2.04
CA LEU A 149 -0.43 4.88 1.06
C LEU A 149 0.80 5.27 0.26
N THR A 150 0.70 5.20 -1.06
CA THR A 150 1.71 5.74 -1.97
C THR A 150 1.22 7.06 -2.53
N PRO A 151 1.85 8.20 -2.23
CA PRO A 151 1.49 9.48 -2.82
C PRO A 151 1.67 9.45 -4.34
N ILE A 152 0.71 9.99 -5.09
CA ILE A 152 0.75 10.05 -6.55
C ILE A 152 0.89 11.50 -7.00
N VAL A 153 -0.08 12.33 -6.61
CA VAL A 153 -0.15 13.74 -7.04
C VAL A 153 -0.73 14.60 -5.94
N ILE A 154 -0.24 15.83 -5.85
CA ILE A 154 -0.79 16.87 -5.00
C ILE A 154 -1.21 18.03 -5.91
N LEU A 155 -2.49 18.40 -5.82
CA LEU A 155 -3.09 19.54 -6.51
C LEU A 155 -3.21 20.73 -5.54
N GLU A 156 -3.10 21.94 -6.04
CA GLU A 156 -3.20 23.15 -5.23
C GLU A 156 -4.61 23.35 -4.66
N GLY A 157 -5.62 23.17 -5.50
CA GLY A 157 -7.01 23.40 -5.13
C GLY A 157 -7.76 22.17 -4.67
N SER A 158 -9.03 22.37 -4.34
CA SER A 158 -9.94 21.29 -3.97
C SER A 158 -10.46 20.57 -5.21
N PHE A 159 -9.96 19.36 -5.46
CA PHE A 159 -10.25 18.53 -6.65
C PHE A 159 -9.91 19.17 -8.00
N GLY A 160 -9.04 20.18 -8.02
CA GLY A 160 -8.61 20.88 -9.24
C GLY A 160 -7.41 21.78 -8.98
N GLY A 161 -7.04 22.56 -10.00
CA GLY A 161 -5.90 23.47 -9.95
C GLY A 161 -4.60 22.84 -10.45
N PRO A 162 -3.51 23.62 -10.45
CA PRO A 162 -2.20 23.15 -10.91
C PRO A 162 -1.64 22.03 -10.03
N VAL A 163 -0.76 21.22 -10.62
CA VAL A 163 -0.04 20.17 -9.91
C VAL A 163 1.13 20.79 -9.16
N ILE A 164 1.14 20.65 -7.83
CA ILE A 164 2.25 21.08 -6.98
C ILE A 164 3.33 20.01 -6.91
N TYR A 165 2.93 18.74 -6.84
CA TYR A 165 3.82 17.60 -6.73
C TYR A 165 3.28 16.41 -7.50
N GLU A 166 4.16 15.72 -8.22
CA GLU A 166 3.89 14.47 -8.90
C GLU A 166 4.99 13.46 -8.59
N ASN A 167 4.59 12.26 -8.20
CA ASN A 167 5.52 11.17 -7.95
C ASN A 167 5.90 10.48 -9.26
N LYS A 168 7.10 10.77 -9.76
CA LYS A 168 7.63 10.22 -11.02
C LYS A 168 7.94 8.72 -10.94
N GLU A 169 8.16 8.20 -9.75
CA GLU A 169 8.47 6.77 -9.54
C GLU A 169 7.20 5.91 -9.48
N PHE A 170 6.03 6.53 -9.37
CA PHE A 170 4.78 5.81 -9.27
C PHE A 170 4.36 5.22 -10.62
N VAL A 171 4.36 3.90 -10.71
CA VAL A 171 3.79 3.16 -11.84
C VAL A 171 2.43 2.62 -11.45
N SER A 172 1.39 2.97 -12.21
CA SER A 172 0.04 2.51 -11.89
C SER A 172 -0.07 0.98 -12.09
N PRO A 173 -0.79 0.27 -11.21
CA PRO A 173 -1.00 -1.18 -11.36
C PRO A 173 -1.63 -1.57 -12.70
N ASN A 174 -2.45 -0.67 -13.26
CA ASN A 174 -3.05 -0.89 -14.58
C ASN A 174 -2.01 -0.86 -15.70
N GLN A 175 -1.01 0.00 -15.60
CA GLN A 175 0.10 0.03 -16.57
C GLN A 175 0.94 -1.24 -16.49
N ILE A 176 1.29 -1.69 -15.29
CA ILE A 176 2.02 -2.96 -15.08
C ILE A 176 1.25 -4.13 -15.71
N ARG A 177 -0.07 -4.20 -15.48
CA ARG A 177 -0.92 -5.23 -16.09
C ARG A 177 -0.99 -5.12 -17.60
N SER A 178 -0.97 -3.92 -18.15
CA SER A 178 -0.92 -3.68 -19.61
C SER A 178 0.39 -4.17 -20.21
N ASP A 179 1.51 -3.85 -19.58
CA ASP A 179 2.84 -4.24 -20.05
C ASP A 179 3.04 -5.77 -19.97
N LEU A 180 2.51 -6.41 -18.92
CA LEU A 180 2.50 -7.87 -18.83
C LEU A 180 1.67 -8.53 -19.97
N ARG A 181 0.53 -7.92 -20.35
CA ARG A 181 -0.28 -8.41 -21.48
C ARG A 181 0.46 -8.23 -22.78
N ARG A 182 1.11 -7.09 -23.01
CA ARG A 182 1.92 -6.83 -24.21
C ARG A 182 3.06 -7.82 -24.34
N LYS A 183 3.76 -8.15 -23.25
CA LYS A 183 4.81 -9.17 -23.24
C LYS A 183 4.25 -10.57 -23.59
N LYS A 184 3.07 -10.91 -23.09
CA LYS A 184 2.40 -12.18 -23.44
C LYS A 184 1.96 -12.20 -24.92
N ALA A 185 1.45 -11.08 -25.44
CA ALA A 185 1.08 -10.95 -26.85
C ALA A 185 2.30 -11.04 -27.77
N GLY A 186 3.43 -10.43 -27.40
CA GLY A 186 4.70 -10.56 -28.11
C GLY A 186 5.12 -12.02 -28.28
N ARG A 187 5.10 -12.80 -27.21
CA ARG A 187 5.41 -14.25 -27.25
C ARG A 187 4.45 -15.03 -28.13
N TYR A 188 3.17 -14.65 -28.18
CA TYR A 188 2.22 -15.28 -29.07
C TYR A 188 2.54 -14.99 -30.54
N ASN A 189 2.84 -13.75 -30.87
CA ASN A 189 3.22 -13.33 -32.22
C ASN A 189 4.50 -14.04 -32.69
N GLU A 190 5.55 -14.08 -31.85
CA GLU A 190 6.78 -14.82 -32.14
C GLU A 190 6.53 -16.32 -32.42
N ARG A 191 5.61 -16.95 -31.66
CA ARG A 191 5.22 -18.35 -31.92
C ARG A 191 4.43 -18.49 -33.22
N ALA A 192 3.53 -17.56 -33.51
CA ALA A 192 2.77 -17.55 -34.76
C ALA A 192 3.68 -17.37 -35.97
N GLU A 193 4.61 -16.42 -35.92
CA GLU A 193 5.63 -16.17 -36.93
C GLU A 193 6.52 -17.40 -37.12
N GLY A 194 7.05 -17.98 -36.07
CA GLY A 194 7.84 -19.21 -36.16
C GLY A 194 7.04 -20.40 -36.71
N THR A 195 5.74 -20.46 -36.52
CA THR A 195 4.88 -21.48 -37.13
C THR A 195 4.71 -21.25 -38.64
N ILE A 196 4.54 -19.99 -39.03
CA ILE A 196 4.44 -19.59 -40.46
C ILE A 196 5.77 -19.88 -41.16
N GLU A 197 6.87 -19.47 -40.58
CA GLU A 197 8.22 -19.74 -41.15
C GLU A 197 8.49 -21.24 -41.33
N ARG A 198 8.09 -22.07 -40.38
CA ARG A 198 8.20 -23.54 -40.49
C ARG A 198 7.35 -24.08 -41.61
N LYS A 199 6.12 -23.54 -41.80
CA LYS A 199 5.25 -23.95 -42.92
C LYS A 199 5.85 -23.55 -44.25
N VAL A 200 6.40 -22.31 -44.36
CA VAL A 200 7.07 -21.85 -45.60
C VAL A 200 8.29 -22.72 -45.90
N LYS A 201 9.18 -22.95 -44.94
CA LYS A 201 10.35 -23.84 -45.11
C LYS A 201 9.97 -25.25 -45.53
N ARG A 202 8.91 -25.83 -44.96
CA ARG A 202 8.40 -27.14 -45.42
C ARG A 202 7.89 -27.13 -46.84
N ARG A 203 7.22 -26.04 -47.25
CA ARG A 203 6.77 -25.87 -48.63
C ARG A 203 7.93 -25.75 -49.60
N ASP A 204 8.94 -24.94 -49.27
CA ASP A 204 10.14 -24.74 -50.10
C ASP A 204 10.98 -26.00 -50.25
N LEU A 205 10.96 -26.85 -49.19
CA LEU A 205 11.66 -28.14 -49.20
C LEU A 205 10.82 -29.30 -49.81
N GLY A 206 9.63 -29.00 -50.36
CA GLY A 206 8.73 -30.03 -50.94
C GLY A 206 8.15 -31.02 -49.90
N LEU A 207 8.27 -30.72 -48.59
CA LEU A 207 7.85 -31.62 -47.52
C LEU A 207 6.37 -31.40 -47.10
N ASN A 208 5.58 -30.71 -47.90
CA ASN A 208 4.16 -30.53 -47.64
C ASN A 208 3.37 -31.80 -47.99
N THR A 209 3.35 -32.70 -47.03
CA THR A 209 2.38 -33.80 -47.04
C THR A 209 1.10 -33.34 -46.39
N GLY A 210 0.12 -32.96 -47.17
CA GLY A 210 -1.26 -32.95 -46.73
C GLY A 210 -1.95 -31.58 -46.68
N GLU A 211 -3.01 -31.54 -47.42
CA GLU A 211 -4.11 -30.60 -47.58
C GLU A 211 -3.99 -29.65 -48.76
N GLY A 212 -4.33 -30.14 -49.90
CA GLY A 212 -4.55 -29.36 -51.13
C GLY A 212 -3.67 -29.78 -52.29
N ARG A 213 -4.06 -30.81 -52.98
CA ARG A 213 -3.46 -31.57 -54.06
C ARG A 213 -2.43 -32.58 -53.56
N ARG A 214 -2.90 -33.77 -53.30
CA ARG A 214 -2.05 -34.96 -53.41
C ARG A 214 -1.46 -34.91 -54.82
N GLU A 215 -0.18 -34.65 -54.96
CA GLU A 215 0.53 -35.07 -56.14
C GLU A 215 0.26 -36.57 -56.20
N VAL A 216 -0.36 -36.96 -57.30
CA VAL A 216 -0.68 -38.37 -57.53
C VAL A 216 0.65 -39.07 -57.56
N ASN A 217 0.93 -39.82 -56.50
CA ASN A 217 2.13 -40.62 -56.48
C ASN A 217 1.89 -41.74 -57.51
N GLU A 218 2.68 -41.73 -58.57
CA GLU A 218 2.58 -42.72 -59.67
C GLU A 218 2.65 -44.17 -59.16
N LEU A 219 3.17 -44.37 -57.93
CA LEU A 219 3.28 -45.65 -57.25
C LEU A 219 2.14 -45.89 -56.20
N ASP A 220 1.10 -45.05 -56.19
CA ASP A 220 -0.03 -45.25 -55.29
C ASP A 220 -0.83 -46.47 -55.82
N GLU A 221 -1.08 -47.48 -54.95
CA GLU A 221 -1.81 -48.68 -55.26
C GLU A 221 -3.16 -48.40 -55.95
N ARG A 222 -3.81 -47.28 -55.63
CA ARG A 222 -5.04 -46.84 -56.25
C ARG A 222 -4.90 -46.37 -57.70
N VAL A 223 -3.70 -46.00 -58.09
CA VAL A 223 -3.38 -45.57 -59.45
C VAL A 223 -2.87 -46.76 -60.27
N LEU A 224 -2.16 -47.70 -59.62
CA LEU A 224 -1.60 -48.89 -60.26
C LEU A 224 -2.63 -49.99 -60.45
N PHE A 225 -3.68 -50.04 -59.67
CA PHE A 225 -4.73 -51.12 -59.73
C PHE A 225 -6.14 -50.55 -59.99
N ALA A 226 -6.25 -49.33 -60.52
CA ALA A 226 -7.49 -48.81 -61.07
C ALA A 226 -7.64 -49.18 -62.57
#